data_cd4b1445b98fe9b41934b80ad99903cb
#
_entry.id   cd4b1445b98fe9b41934b80ad99903cb
#
_cell.length_a   1.000
_cell.length_b   1.000
_cell.length_c   1.000
_cell.angle_alpha   90.00
_cell.angle_beta   90.00
_cell.angle_gamma   90.00
#
_symmetry.space_group_name_H-M   'P 1'
#
loop_
_entity.id
_entity.type
_entity.pdbx_description
1 polymer ?
#
loop_
_entity_poly.entity_id
_entity_poly.type
_entity_poly.pdbx_seq_one_letter_code
_entity_poly.pdbx_strand_id
1 'polypeptide(L)'
;MRPSHARPRLTRSAIAEQVEGSTSVADLLAESATSLRQGGIDDARAEARWLLCHLLNMTESSQLAWPDATIPDAQAARVRQAVRRRAAHEPFAYVVGEREFYGRPFKADRRVLVPRPETETLVEEALAILRARTKTTPGPSLVVDVGTGSGAIACTIASEARSVRMVASDVSPDALDVAAVNRTRFRLQSRLELVRGSLLSWLRQPADLVLANLPYIPSTRIPTLMPEVASWEPRLALDGGHDGLDLVRALLADARRAVRPGGSVLLELDPEQMQPARTVIPDAESRVIRDLAGLDRVLRLDLP
;
A
#
# COMPACT_ATOMS: atom_id res chain seq x y z
N MET A 1 20.03 5.54 19.01
CA MET A 1 20.45 6.58 18.08
C MET A 1 20.14 6.10 16.67
N ARG A 2 19.16 6.67 16.02
CA ARG A 2 18.78 6.35 14.62
C ARG A 2 19.53 7.31 13.70
N PRO A 3 20.25 6.85 12.65
CA PRO A 3 20.73 7.77 11.65
C PRO A 3 19.56 8.23 10.79
N SER A 4 19.22 9.49 10.90
CA SER A 4 18.32 10.21 10.00
C SER A 4 18.99 10.24 8.62
N HIS A 5 18.42 9.56 7.63
CA HIS A 5 18.75 9.79 6.23
C HIS A 5 18.07 11.08 5.78
N ALA A 6 18.59 12.22 6.26
CA ALA A 6 18.21 13.51 5.74
C ALA A 6 18.72 13.61 4.29
N ARG A 7 17.80 13.61 3.33
CA ARG A 7 18.10 13.98 1.94
C ARG A 7 18.62 15.44 1.96
N PRO A 8 19.64 15.78 1.17
CA PRO A 8 20.16 17.15 1.13
C PRO A 8 19.06 18.11 0.70
N ARG A 9 18.80 19.11 1.53
CA ARG A 9 17.86 20.19 1.23
C ARG A 9 18.54 21.20 0.31
N LEU A 10 17.86 21.62 -0.73
CA LEU A 10 18.31 22.72 -1.56
C LEU A 10 18.49 23.98 -0.68
N THR A 11 19.70 24.51 -0.64
CA THR A 11 20.03 25.76 0.04
C THR A 11 19.89 26.91 -0.93
N ARG A 12 19.73 28.15 -0.41
CA ARG A 12 19.61 29.38 -1.17
C ARG A 12 20.69 29.56 -2.24
N SER A 13 21.88 29.00 -2.04
CA SER A 13 23.02 29.08 -2.97
C SER A 13 22.87 28.18 -4.21
N ALA A 14 22.13 27.07 -4.12
CA ALA A 14 21.92 26.17 -5.27
C ALA A 14 20.79 26.65 -6.21
N ILE A 15 20.06 27.67 -5.82
CA ILE A 15 18.90 28.22 -6.57
C ILE A 15 19.28 29.48 -7.38
N ALA A 16 20.47 30.06 -7.15
CA ALA A 16 20.82 31.40 -7.65
C ALA A 16 21.60 31.44 -8.98
N GLU A 17 21.82 30.33 -9.69
CA GLU A 17 22.35 30.37 -11.06
C GLU A 17 21.22 30.74 -12.04
N GLN A 18 21.28 31.95 -12.57
CA GLN A 18 20.41 32.45 -13.65
C GLN A 18 20.69 31.63 -14.92
N VAL A 19 19.73 30.76 -15.27
CA VAL A 19 19.66 30.11 -16.59
C VAL A 19 18.50 30.75 -17.35
N GLU A 20 18.74 31.29 -18.52
CA GLU A 20 17.69 31.74 -19.44
C GLU A 20 16.73 30.59 -19.71
N GLY A 21 15.40 30.80 -19.46
CA GLY A 21 14.38 29.76 -19.62
C GLY A 21 13.86 29.15 -18.33
N SER A 22 14.09 29.74 -17.16
CA SER A 22 13.68 29.23 -15.86
C SER A 22 12.30 29.72 -15.42
N THR A 23 11.48 28.79 -14.90
CA THR A 23 10.13 29.07 -14.38
C THR A 23 10.20 29.27 -12.87
N SER A 24 9.44 30.22 -12.28
CA SER A 24 9.36 30.36 -10.83
C SER A 24 8.55 29.24 -10.17
N VAL A 25 8.74 29.04 -8.86
CA VAL A 25 7.94 28.09 -8.06
C VAL A 25 6.46 28.44 -8.13
N ALA A 26 6.11 29.75 -8.01
CA ALA A 26 4.74 30.23 -8.07
C ALA A 26 4.10 29.96 -9.43
N ASP A 27 4.82 30.25 -10.52
CA ASP A 27 4.30 30.05 -11.88
C ASP A 27 4.08 28.57 -12.18
N LEU A 28 5.06 27.70 -11.84
CA LEU A 28 4.94 26.27 -12.06
C LEU A 28 3.81 25.66 -11.23
N LEU A 29 3.62 26.13 -9.99
CA LEU A 29 2.51 25.72 -9.14
C LEU A 29 1.15 26.13 -9.72
N ALA A 30 1.02 27.36 -10.20
CA ALA A 30 -0.20 27.89 -10.81
C ALA A 30 -0.55 27.14 -12.11
N GLU A 31 0.44 26.95 -12.98
CA GLU A 31 0.33 26.15 -14.21
C GLU A 31 -0.12 24.71 -13.90
N SER A 32 0.54 24.06 -12.94
CA SER A 32 0.24 22.69 -12.54
C SER A 32 -1.18 22.56 -11.98
N ALA A 33 -1.58 23.44 -11.07
CA ALA A 33 -2.92 23.43 -10.49
C ALA A 33 -4.02 23.69 -11.55
N THR A 34 -3.74 24.53 -12.52
CA THR A 34 -4.67 24.80 -13.65
C THR A 34 -4.84 23.55 -14.51
N SER A 35 -3.73 22.91 -14.89
CA SER A 35 -3.76 21.69 -15.71
C SER A 35 -4.49 20.53 -15.00
N LEU A 36 -4.23 20.32 -13.70
CA LEU A 36 -4.92 19.30 -12.92
C LEU A 36 -6.42 19.56 -12.80
N ARG A 37 -6.82 20.83 -12.59
CA ARG A 37 -8.25 21.20 -12.54
C ARG A 37 -8.94 20.96 -13.89
N GLN A 38 -8.29 21.28 -14.99
CA GLN A 38 -8.79 20.98 -16.33
C GLN A 38 -8.94 19.48 -16.60
N GLY A 39 -8.07 18.68 -15.99
CA GLY A 39 -8.16 17.21 -15.98
C GLY A 39 -9.22 16.64 -15.03
N GLY A 40 -9.97 17.48 -14.29
CA GLY A 40 -11.02 17.01 -13.38
C GLY A 40 -10.50 16.49 -12.04
N ILE A 41 -9.31 16.91 -11.60
CA ILE A 41 -8.79 16.58 -10.28
C ILE A 41 -9.34 17.56 -9.25
N ASP A 42 -10.07 17.06 -8.26
CA ASP A 42 -10.79 17.88 -7.27
C ASP A 42 -9.86 18.76 -6.45
N ASP A 43 -8.83 18.17 -5.82
CA ASP A 43 -7.85 18.87 -4.98
C ASP A 43 -6.63 19.38 -5.77
N ALA A 44 -6.85 19.87 -7.00
CA ALA A 44 -5.82 20.23 -7.97
C ALA A 44 -4.67 21.09 -7.39
N ARG A 45 -4.98 22.06 -6.49
CA ARG A 45 -3.96 22.91 -5.89
C ARG A 45 -3.12 22.19 -4.83
N ALA A 46 -3.72 21.34 -4.04
CA ALA A 46 -3.02 20.54 -3.06
C ALA A 46 -2.12 19.50 -3.75
N GLU A 47 -2.66 18.79 -4.73
CA GLU A 47 -1.89 17.81 -5.51
C GLU A 47 -0.74 18.44 -6.29
N ALA A 48 -0.93 19.64 -6.87
CA ALA A 48 0.16 20.38 -7.51
C ALA A 48 1.30 20.66 -6.51
N ARG A 49 0.98 21.13 -5.29
CA ARG A 49 2.00 21.33 -4.23
C ARG A 49 2.72 20.04 -3.87
N TRP A 50 1.99 18.95 -3.71
CA TRP A 50 2.59 17.66 -3.36
C TRP A 50 3.48 17.10 -4.49
N LEU A 51 3.09 17.29 -5.77
CA LEU A 51 3.95 16.94 -6.91
C LEU A 51 5.26 17.72 -6.89
N LEU A 52 5.22 19.04 -6.66
CA LEU A 52 6.42 19.85 -6.53
C LEU A 52 7.28 19.38 -5.32
N CYS A 53 6.66 19.09 -4.17
CA CYS A 53 7.38 18.56 -3.02
C CYS A 53 8.17 17.29 -3.35
N HIS A 54 7.52 16.31 -3.99
CA HIS A 54 8.14 15.03 -4.31
C HIS A 54 9.20 15.14 -5.40
N LEU A 55 8.90 15.85 -6.48
CA LEU A 55 9.75 15.86 -7.68
C LEU A 55 10.94 16.81 -7.58
N LEU A 56 10.81 17.88 -6.77
CA LEU A 56 11.84 18.90 -6.57
C LEU A 56 12.50 18.80 -5.19
N ASN A 57 12.08 17.82 -4.37
CA ASN A 57 12.56 17.66 -2.99
C ASN A 57 12.40 18.95 -2.14
N MET A 58 11.27 19.61 -2.29
CA MET A 58 10.87 20.84 -1.56
C MET A 58 9.90 20.50 -0.44
N THR A 59 9.74 21.41 0.53
CA THR A 59 8.64 21.38 1.49
C THR A 59 7.56 22.37 1.07
N GLU A 60 6.31 22.17 1.52
CA GLU A 60 5.24 23.16 1.31
C GLU A 60 5.62 24.52 1.88
N SER A 61 6.26 24.53 3.05
CA SER A 61 6.76 25.78 3.67
C SER A 61 7.79 26.49 2.78
N SER A 62 8.66 25.75 2.09
CA SER A 62 9.64 26.36 1.17
C SER A 62 9.00 26.94 -0.09
N GLN A 63 7.93 26.33 -0.57
CA GLN A 63 7.16 26.89 -1.69
C GLN A 63 6.51 28.22 -1.34
N LEU A 64 6.04 28.37 -0.08
CA LEU A 64 5.45 29.61 0.41
C LEU A 64 6.51 30.68 0.73
N ALA A 65 7.66 30.26 1.26
CA ALA A 65 8.73 31.19 1.66
C ALA A 65 9.51 31.75 0.45
N TRP A 66 9.60 30.99 -0.64
CA TRP A 66 10.37 31.36 -1.84
C TRP A 66 9.57 31.17 -3.14
N PRO A 67 8.44 31.88 -3.31
CA PRO A 67 7.59 31.71 -4.49
C PRO A 67 8.29 32.09 -5.80
N ASP A 68 9.20 33.08 -5.74
CA ASP A 68 9.96 33.57 -6.89
C ASP A 68 11.27 32.80 -7.16
N ALA A 69 11.51 31.73 -6.37
CA ALA A 69 12.70 30.89 -6.58
C ALA A 69 12.62 30.21 -7.96
N THR A 70 13.71 30.28 -8.68
CA THR A 70 13.86 29.78 -10.04
C THR A 70 14.00 28.25 -10.06
N ILE A 71 13.26 27.58 -10.91
CA ILE A 71 13.32 26.14 -11.15
C ILE A 71 13.98 25.90 -12.52
N PRO A 72 15.06 25.09 -12.58
CA PRO A 72 15.70 24.72 -13.84
C PRO A 72 14.74 24.05 -14.82
N ASP A 73 14.84 24.35 -16.11
CA ASP A 73 13.94 23.85 -17.15
C ASP A 73 13.77 22.34 -17.15
N ALA A 74 14.85 21.58 -16.98
CA ALA A 74 14.77 20.13 -16.90
C ALA A 74 13.91 19.63 -15.72
N GLN A 75 13.95 20.33 -14.60
CA GLN A 75 13.12 20.00 -13.42
C GLN A 75 11.67 20.43 -13.66
N ALA A 76 11.43 21.62 -14.21
CA ALA A 76 10.11 22.09 -14.60
C ALA A 76 9.45 21.14 -15.63
N ALA A 77 10.21 20.67 -16.61
CA ALA A 77 9.73 19.70 -17.60
C ALA A 77 9.31 18.37 -16.96
N ARG A 78 10.05 17.89 -15.96
CA ARG A 78 9.68 16.67 -15.19
C ARG A 78 8.38 16.87 -14.43
N VAL A 79 8.19 18.02 -13.77
CA VAL A 79 6.94 18.36 -13.09
C VAL A 79 5.79 18.42 -14.08
N ARG A 80 5.94 19.11 -15.20
CA ARG A 80 4.91 19.19 -16.25
C ARG A 80 4.53 17.81 -16.79
N GLN A 81 5.50 16.92 -16.96
CA GLN A 81 5.24 15.53 -17.37
C GLN A 81 4.40 14.79 -16.32
N ALA A 82 4.76 14.89 -15.04
CA ALA A 82 4.01 14.29 -13.94
C ALA A 82 2.58 14.85 -13.85
N VAL A 83 2.43 16.16 -14.00
CA VAL A 83 1.12 16.83 -14.03
C VAL A 83 0.25 16.30 -15.18
N ARG A 84 0.80 16.14 -16.38
CA ARG A 84 0.05 15.54 -17.51
C ARG A 84 -0.42 14.11 -17.21
N ARG A 85 0.45 13.28 -16.62
CA ARG A 85 0.10 11.91 -16.21
C ARG A 85 -1.05 11.94 -15.19
N ARG A 86 -0.94 12.80 -14.17
CA ARG A 86 -1.94 12.93 -13.12
C ARG A 86 -3.27 13.49 -13.65
N ALA A 87 -3.23 14.48 -14.55
CA ALA A 87 -4.40 15.03 -15.23
C ALA A 87 -5.11 14.00 -16.14
N ALA A 88 -4.41 12.93 -16.54
CA ALA A 88 -4.99 11.75 -17.20
C ALA A 88 -5.49 10.70 -16.21
N HIS A 89 -5.72 11.06 -14.95
CA HIS A 89 -6.15 10.19 -13.85
C HIS A 89 -5.18 9.06 -13.50
N GLU A 90 -3.90 9.12 -13.87
CA GLU A 90 -2.93 8.18 -13.32
C GLU A 90 -2.82 8.41 -11.80
N PRO A 91 -2.88 7.35 -10.95
CA PRO A 91 -2.82 7.50 -9.51
C PRO A 91 -1.61 8.32 -9.07
N PHE A 92 -1.79 9.23 -8.13
CA PHE A 92 -0.70 10.07 -7.61
C PHE A 92 0.52 9.24 -7.18
N ALA A 93 0.27 8.12 -6.51
CA ALA A 93 1.32 7.18 -6.07
C ALA A 93 2.16 6.62 -7.24
N TYR A 94 1.53 6.37 -8.40
CA TYR A 94 2.25 5.89 -9.60
C TYR A 94 3.03 7.02 -10.28
N VAL A 95 2.50 8.22 -10.25
CA VAL A 95 3.18 9.41 -10.81
C VAL A 95 4.47 9.70 -10.05
N VAL A 96 4.44 9.65 -8.71
CA VAL A 96 5.60 9.90 -7.86
C VAL A 96 6.45 8.65 -7.61
N GLY A 97 5.89 7.46 -7.87
CA GLY A 97 6.57 6.16 -7.75
C GLY A 97 6.56 5.57 -6.34
N GLU A 98 5.86 6.18 -5.39
CA GLU A 98 5.74 5.67 -4.02
C GLU A 98 4.46 6.12 -3.31
N ARG A 99 4.07 5.35 -2.28
CA ARG A 99 2.97 5.65 -1.36
C ARG A 99 3.44 5.45 0.07
N GLU A 100 3.12 6.39 0.94
CA GLU A 100 3.31 6.20 2.37
C GLU A 100 2.29 5.17 2.90
N PHE A 101 2.76 4.23 3.71
CA PHE A 101 1.97 3.26 4.43
C PHE A 101 2.64 2.97 5.77
N TYR A 102 1.92 3.09 6.85
CA TYR A 102 2.40 2.90 8.22
C TYR A 102 3.69 3.72 8.50
N GLY A 103 3.70 4.98 8.08
CA GLY A 103 4.82 5.92 8.24
C GLY A 103 6.08 5.59 7.42
N ARG A 104 5.97 4.74 6.37
CA ARG A 104 7.09 4.32 5.51
C ARG A 104 6.76 4.51 4.04
N PRO A 105 7.72 4.98 3.21
CA PRO A 105 7.52 5.12 1.77
C PRO A 105 7.69 3.76 1.08
N PHE A 106 6.60 3.23 0.52
CA PHE A 106 6.59 2.02 -0.30
C PHE A 106 6.62 2.37 -1.78
N LYS A 107 7.48 1.71 -2.55
CA LYS A 107 7.40 1.75 -4.01
C LYS A 107 6.05 1.21 -4.45
N ALA A 108 5.39 1.96 -5.32
CA ALA A 108 4.14 1.56 -5.97
C ALA A 108 4.17 2.00 -7.44
N ASP A 109 3.73 1.12 -8.32
CA ASP A 109 3.53 1.39 -9.74
C ASP A 109 2.39 0.50 -10.27
N ARG A 110 2.07 0.58 -11.57
CA ARG A 110 0.95 -0.12 -12.24
C ARG A 110 0.89 -1.64 -12.05
N ARG A 111 1.91 -2.25 -11.45
CA ARG A 111 1.97 -3.69 -11.19
C ARG A 111 1.29 -4.12 -9.90
N VAL A 112 0.97 -3.16 -9.01
CA VAL A 112 0.42 -3.44 -7.68
C VAL A 112 -0.70 -2.47 -7.32
N LEU A 113 -1.61 -2.90 -6.47
CA LEU A 113 -2.56 -2.02 -5.80
C LEU A 113 -1.80 -0.94 -5.02
N VAL A 114 -2.26 0.30 -5.09
CA VAL A 114 -1.74 1.37 -4.22
C VAL A 114 -2.08 1.03 -2.76
N PRO A 115 -1.11 0.96 -1.84
CA PRO A 115 -1.39 0.72 -0.42
C PRO A 115 -2.43 1.69 0.14
N ARG A 116 -3.46 1.16 0.81
CA ARG A 116 -4.59 1.92 1.36
C ARG A 116 -4.39 2.18 2.84
N PRO A 117 -4.75 3.37 3.35
CA PRO A 117 -4.66 3.65 4.79
C PRO A 117 -5.50 2.69 5.64
N GLU A 118 -6.66 2.25 5.14
CA GLU A 118 -7.57 1.32 5.82
C GLU A 118 -6.89 -0.02 6.14
N THR A 119 -5.96 -0.45 5.28
CA THR A 119 -5.18 -1.69 5.45
C THR A 119 -4.26 -1.63 6.68
N GLU A 120 -3.95 -0.44 7.21
CA GLU A 120 -3.18 -0.29 8.45
C GLU A 120 -3.91 -0.91 9.65
N THR A 121 -5.25 -0.94 9.62
CA THR A 121 -6.08 -1.63 10.63
C THR A 121 -5.76 -3.12 10.71
N LEU A 122 -5.57 -3.78 9.56
CA LEU A 122 -5.18 -5.19 9.50
C LEU A 122 -3.78 -5.41 10.10
N VAL A 123 -2.85 -4.50 9.82
CA VAL A 123 -1.49 -4.53 10.39
C VAL A 123 -1.54 -4.37 11.91
N GLU A 124 -2.32 -3.43 12.43
CA GLU A 124 -2.42 -3.20 13.88
C GLU A 124 -2.99 -4.41 14.62
N GLU A 125 -4.06 -5.01 14.10
CA GLU A 125 -4.64 -6.23 14.70
C GLU A 125 -3.63 -7.39 14.66
N ALA A 126 -2.93 -7.58 13.54
CA ALA A 126 -1.89 -8.58 13.42
C ALA A 126 -0.77 -8.38 14.47
N LEU A 127 -0.30 -7.15 14.64
CA LEU A 127 0.71 -6.81 15.63
C LEU A 127 0.22 -7.03 17.07
N ALA A 128 -1.06 -6.78 17.35
CA ALA A 128 -1.67 -7.05 18.66
C ALA A 128 -1.66 -8.56 18.96
N ILE A 129 -2.08 -9.40 18.02
CA ILE A 129 -2.03 -10.87 18.14
C ILE A 129 -0.59 -11.33 18.38
N LEU A 130 0.37 -10.87 17.60
CA LEU A 130 1.78 -11.27 17.71
C LEU A 130 2.40 -10.87 19.04
N ARG A 131 2.08 -9.68 19.56
CA ARG A 131 2.51 -9.24 20.90
C ARG A 131 1.94 -10.14 22.01
N ALA A 132 0.67 -10.55 21.91
CA ALA A 132 0.05 -11.48 22.86
C ALA A 132 0.73 -12.85 22.81
N ARG A 133 0.94 -13.40 21.61
CA ARG A 133 1.61 -14.71 21.42
C ARG A 133 3.03 -14.75 21.95
N THR A 134 3.81 -13.70 21.75
CA THR A 134 5.20 -13.63 22.25
C THR A 134 5.28 -13.81 23.76
N LYS A 135 4.22 -13.48 24.52
CA LYS A 135 4.16 -13.66 25.98
C LYS A 135 3.84 -15.09 26.41
N THR A 136 3.20 -15.86 25.54
CA THR A 136 2.65 -17.19 25.89
C THR A 136 3.33 -18.35 25.17
N THR A 137 3.92 -18.09 24.00
CA THR A 137 4.48 -19.13 23.13
C THR A 137 5.95 -18.83 22.82
N PRO A 138 6.90 -19.69 23.19
CA PRO A 138 8.31 -19.54 22.83
C PRO A 138 8.56 -19.68 21.33
N GLY A 139 9.53 -18.93 20.83
CA GLY A 139 9.98 -19.00 19.42
C GLY A 139 9.28 -18.03 18.48
N PRO A 140 9.77 -17.96 17.23
CA PRO A 140 9.21 -17.06 16.22
C PRO A 140 7.87 -17.58 15.67
N SER A 141 6.91 -16.69 15.53
CA SER A 141 5.65 -16.98 14.84
C SER A 141 5.84 -17.02 13.32
N LEU A 142 5.27 -18.01 12.65
CA LEU A 142 5.15 -18.05 11.20
C LEU A 142 3.94 -17.24 10.78
N VAL A 143 4.18 -16.16 10.05
CA VAL A 143 3.13 -15.27 9.51
C VAL A 143 3.16 -15.31 7.99
N VAL A 144 2.00 -15.43 7.38
CA VAL A 144 1.85 -15.47 5.92
C VAL A 144 0.97 -14.32 5.47
N ASP A 145 1.47 -13.54 4.51
CA ASP A 145 0.72 -12.50 3.79
C ASP A 145 0.36 -13.02 2.39
N VAL A 146 -0.92 -13.16 2.10
CA VAL A 146 -1.44 -13.73 0.85
C VAL A 146 -1.96 -12.63 -0.05
N GLY A 147 -1.47 -12.57 -1.30
CA GLY A 147 -1.75 -11.47 -2.20
C GLY A 147 -0.99 -10.21 -1.80
N THR A 148 0.31 -10.35 -1.55
CA THR A 148 1.12 -9.31 -0.89
C THR A 148 1.25 -8.00 -1.69
N GLY A 149 1.03 -8.01 -2.99
CA GLY A 149 1.11 -6.85 -3.86
C GLY A 149 2.46 -6.14 -3.74
N SER A 150 2.46 -4.91 -3.25
CA SER A 150 3.68 -4.13 -3.00
C SER A 150 4.53 -4.64 -1.83
N GLY A 151 4.04 -5.60 -1.05
CA GLY A 151 4.66 -6.06 0.19
C GLY A 151 4.39 -5.14 1.38
N ALA A 152 3.41 -4.25 1.31
CA ALA A 152 3.16 -3.24 2.35
C ALA A 152 2.85 -3.87 3.71
N ILE A 153 1.94 -4.85 3.77
CA ILE A 153 1.60 -5.58 5.00
C ILE A 153 2.82 -6.35 5.49
N ALA A 154 3.39 -7.22 4.64
CA ALA A 154 4.48 -8.10 5.01
C ALA A 154 5.73 -7.36 5.49
N CYS A 155 6.16 -6.33 4.77
CA CYS A 155 7.33 -5.53 5.14
C CYS A 155 7.09 -4.77 6.46
N THR A 156 5.88 -4.27 6.67
CA THR A 156 5.54 -3.55 7.92
C THR A 156 5.57 -4.50 9.10
N ILE A 157 4.89 -5.66 9.03
CA ILE A 157 4.90 -6.66 10.09
C ILE A 157 6.34 -7.13 10.39
N ALA A 158 7.12 -7.46 9.36
CA ALA A 158 8.52 -7.87 9.54
C ALA A 158 9.39 -6.77 10.15
N SER A 159 9.09 -5.49 9.94
CA SER A 159 9.81 -4.37 10.53
C SER A 159 9.47 -4.17 12.01
N GLU A 160 8.18 -4.28 12.36
CA GLU A 160 7.66 -4.00 13.71
C GLU A 160 7.81 -5.19 14.67
N ALA A 161 7.62 -6.43 14.19
CA ALA A 161 7.68 -7.63 15.02
C ALA A 161 8.97 -8.41 14.79
N ARG A 162 9.90 -8.38 15.76
CA ARG A 162 11.21 -9.05 15.64
C ARG A 162 11.14 -10.57 15.70
N SER A 163 10.19 -11.12 16.45
CA SER A 163 10.00 -12.58 16.65
C SER A 163 9.05 -13.18 15.61
N VAL A 164 9.20 -12.80 14.33
CA VAL A 164 8.35 -13.27 13.24
C VAL A 164 9.22 -13.81 12.12
N ARG A 165 8.84 -14.97 11.60
CA ARG A 165 9.24 -15.47 10.28
C ARG A 165 8.12 -15.12 9.31
N MET A 166 8.39 -14.17 8.44
CA MET A 166 7.40 -13.65 7.50
C MET A 166 7.56 -14.30 6.14
N VAL A 167 6.46 -14.81 5.57
CA VAL A 167 6.39 -15.26 4.18
C VAL A 167 5.29 -14.47 3.49
N ALA A 168 5.59 -13.90 2.35
CA ALA A 168 4.63 -13.14 1.54
C ALA A 168 4.50 -13.78 0.18
N SER A 169 3.26 -14.00 -0.26
CA SER A 169 2.99 -14.66 -1.53
C SER A 169 2.13 -13.80 -2.45
N ASP A 170 2.36 -13.95 -3.74
CA ASP A 170 1.50 -13.39 -4.79
C ASP A 170 1.48 -14.33 -5.99
N VAL A 171 0.41 -14.32 -6.75
CA VAL A 171 0.30 -15.03 -8.01
C VAL A 171 1.02 -14.29 -9.14
N SER A 172 1.11 -12.97 -9.04
CA SER A 172 1.76 -12.07 -9.98
C SER A 172 3.27 -11.97 -9.72
N PRO A 173 4.12 -12.39 -10.69
CA PRO A 173 5.56 -12.16 -10.58
C PRO A 173 5.91 -10.66 -10.57
N ASP A 174 5.16 -9.83 -11.29
CA ASP A 174 5.36 -8.39 -11.35
C ASP A 174 5.11 -7.71 -9.98
N ALA A 175 4.11 -8.20 -9.22
CA ALA A 175 3.87 -7.75 -7.86
C ALA A 175 5.02 -8.15 -6.93
N LEU A 176 5.51 -9.38 -7.04
CA LEU A 176 6.65 -9.85 -6.26
C LEU A 176 7.95 -9.07 -6.55
N ASP A 177 8.13 -8.58 -7.77
CA ASP A 177 9.26 -7.70 -8.09
C ASP A 177 9.17 -6.37 -7.34
N VAL A 178 7.98 -5.78 -7.24
CA VAL A 178 7.75 -4.57 -6.45
C VAL A 178 7.97 -4.85 -4.96
N ALA A 179 7.43 -5.96 -4.45
CA ALA A 179 7.64 -6.41 -3.06
C ALA A 179 9.12 -6.64 -2.75
N ALA A 180 9.89 -7.21 -3.69
CA ALA A 180 11.34 -7.41 -3.54
C ALA A 180 12.11 -6.09 -3.42
N VAL A 181 11.72 -5.06 -4.20
CA VAL A 181 12.29 -3.71 -4.07
C VAL A 181 12.02 -3.15 -2.67
N ASN A 182 10.78 -3.25 -2.17
CA ASN A 182 10.39 -2.76 -0.85
C ASN A 182 11.08 -3.56 0.27
N ARG A 183 11.12 -4.89 0.17
CA ARG A 183 11.88 -5.75 1.08
C ARG A 183 13.35 -5.33 1.18
N THR A 184 13.97 -5.00 0.04
CA THR A 184 15.36 -4.54 -0.01
C THR A 184 15.53 -3.16 0.60
N ARG A 185 14.61 -2.23 0.28
CA ARG A 185 14.57 -0.86 0.86
C ARG A 185 14.57 -0.90 2.39
N PHE A 186 13.82 -1.84 2.98
CA PHE A 186 13.70 -1.98 4.44
C PHE A 186 14.70 -3.00 5.06
N ARG A 187 15.59 -3.60 4.27
CA ARG A 187 16.64 -4.55 4.72
C ARG A 187 16.06 -5.78 5.41
N LEU A 188 14.99 -6.36 4.81
CA LEU A 188 14.25 -7.48 5.38
C LEU A 188 14.57 -8.85 4.72
N GLN A 189 15.63 -8.96 3.91
CA GLN A 189 15.93 -10.16 3.12
C GLN A 189 16.11 -11.43 3.98
N SER A 190 16.60 -11.30 5.21
CA SER A 190 16.78 -12.42 6.14
C SER A 190 15.54 -12.78 6.95
N ARG A 191 14.46 -12.01 6.84
CA ARG A 191 13.27 -12.12 7.72
C ARG A 191 11.96 -12.22 6.96
N LEU A 192 11.94 -11.84 5.69
CA LEU A 192 10.80 -11.88 4.80
C LEU A 192 11.17 -12.69 3.56
N GLU A 193 10.51 -13.81 3.38
CA GLU A 193 10.58 -14.64 2.19
C GLU A 193 9.46 -14.27 1.21
N LEU A 194 9.78 -14.20 -0.09
CA LEU A 194 8.78 -13.95 -1.14
C LEU A 194 8.57 -15.24 -1.93
N VAL A 195 7.32 -15.63 -2.12
CA VAL A 195 6.94 -16.88 -2.78
C VAL A 195 5.93 -16.59 -3.89
N ARG A 196 6.15 -17.12 -5.08
CA ARG A 196 5.12 -17.14 -6.10
C ARG A 196 4.18 -18.29 -5.84
N GLY A 197 2.90 -17.99 -5.62
CA GLY A 197 1.90 -19.03 -5.36
C GLY A 197 0.48 -18.50 -5.34
N SER A 198 -0.47 -19.40 -5.53
CA SER A 198 -1.89 -19.07 -5.46
C SER A 198 -2.40 -19.39 -4.05
N LEU A 199 -2.95 -18.39 -3.39
CA LEU A 199 -3.53 -18.48 -2.05
C LEU A 199 -2.60 -19.23 -1.07
N LEU A 200 -3.06 -20.34 -0.49
CA LEU A 200 -2.33 -21.15 0.48
C LEU A 200 -1.83 -22.50 -0.06
N SER A 201 -2.00 -22.78 -1.36
CA SER A 201 -1.68 -24.09 -1.96
C SER A 201 -0.21 -24.49 -1.86
N TRP A 202 0.70 -23.53 -1.82
CA TRP A 202 2.15 -23.72 -1.71
C TRP A 202 2.62 -23.93 -0.27
N LEU A 203 1.81 -23.56 0.74
CA LEU A 203 2.19 -23.61 2.16
C LEU A 203 2.26 -25.05 2.67
N ARG A 204 3.45 -25.44 3.13
CA ARG A 204 3.73 -26.83 3.60
C ARG A 204 3.61 -27.01 5.10
N GLN A 205 3.77 -25.93 5.85
CA GLN A 205 3.69 -25.93 7.33
C GLN A 205 2.60 -24.97 7.76
N PRO A 206 1.74 -25.37 8.72
CA PRO A 206 0.71 -24.47 9.22
C PRO A 206 1.30 -23.19 9.82
N ALA A 207 0.72 -22.06 9.46
CA ALA A 207 1.08 -20.75 9.98
C ALA A 207 0.43 -20.47 11.35
N ASP A 208 1.00 -19.54 12.11
CA ASP A 208 0.37 -18.98 13.31
C ASP A 208 -0.67 -17.91 12.95
N LEU A 209 -0.41 -17.20 11.86
CA LEU A 209 -1.25 -16.09 11.42
C LEU A 209 -1.20 -16.00 9.89
N VAL A 210 -2.38 -15.95 9.29
CA VAL A 210 -2.56 -15.66 7.86
C VAL A 210 -3.21 -14.30 7.72
N LEU A 211 -2.65 -13.45 6.87
CA LEU A 211 -3.11 -12.11 6.55
C LEU A 211 -3.48 -12.06 5.08
N ALA A 212 -4.55 -11.39 4.73
CA ALA A 212 -4.90 -11.18 3.35
C ALA A 212 -5.74 -9.91 3.13
N ASN A 213 -5.28 -9.09 2.19
CA ASN A 213 -6.10 -8.09 1.51
C ASN A 213 -6.26 -8.56 0.06
N LEU A 214 -7.16 -9.51 -0.16
CA LEU A 214 -7.41 -10.08 -1.48
C LEU A 214 -8.35 -9.19 -2.29
N PRO A 215 -8.36 -9.34 -3.63
CA PRO A 215 -9.37 -8.71 -4.47
C PRO A 215 -10.78 -9.07 -3.96
N TYR A 216 -11.54 -8.06 -3.58
CA TYR A 216 -12.88 -8.25 -3.02
C TYR A 216 -13.97 -7.44 -3.74
N ILE A 217 -13.62 -6.74 -4.83
CA ILE A 217 -14.60 -5.95 -5.58
C ILE A 217 -15.38 -6.86 -6.52
N PRO A 218 -16.73 -6.88 -6.49
CA PRO A 218 -17.52 -7.59 -7.47
C PRO A 218 -17.18 -7.16 -8.90
N SER A 219 -17.03 -8.11 -9.81
CA SER A 219 -16.60 -7.85 -11.20
C SER A 219 -17.45 -6.79 -11.90
N THR A 220 -18.74 -6.71 -11.58
CA THR A 220 -19.71 -5.74 -12.12
C THR A 220 -19.52 -4.32 -11.60
N ARG A 221 -18.91 -4.15 -10.42
CA ARG A 221 -18.62 -2.83 -9.82
C ARG A 221 -17.35 -2.18 -10.36
N ILE A 222 -16.40 -2.96 -10.88
CA ILE A 222 -15.09 -2.44 -11.31
C ILE A 222 -15.22 -1.27 -12.32
N PRO A 223 -16.07 -1.34 -13.37
CA PRO A 223 -16.22 -0.24 -14.31
C PRO A 223 -16.79 1.05 -13.73
N THR A 224 -17.41 0.99 -12.54
CA THR A 224 -18.03 2.13 -11.87
C THR A 224 -17.12 2.79 -10.83
N LEU A 225 -15.93 2.26 -10.62
CA LEU A 225 -14.93 2.83 -9.72
C LEU A 225 -14.37 4.13 -10.28
N MET A 226 -13.73 4.92 -9.41
CA MET A 226 -13.02 6.12 -9.85
C MET A 226 -12.04 5.78 -10.97
N PRO A 227 -11.87 6.67 -11.96
CA PRO A 227 -10.99 6.42 -13.12
C PRO A 227 -9.56 5.99 -12.75
N GLU A 228 -9.05 6.50 -11.65
CA GLU A 228 -7.74 6.14 -11.10
C GLU A 228 -7.62 4.66 -10.77
N VAL A 229 -8.70 4.08 -10.23
CA VAL A 229 -8.75 2.66 -9.85
C VAL A 229 -9.09 1.81 -11.07
N ALA A 230 -10.23 2.11 -11.73
CA ALA A 230 -10.76 1.29 -12.81
C ALA A 230 -9.81 1.15 -14.01
N SER A 231 -9.06 2.22 -14.33
CA SER A 231 -8.24 2.30 -15.57
C SER A 231 -6.76 2.04 -15.33
N TRP A 232 -6.27 2.19 -14.10
CA TRP A 232 -4.83 2.19 -13.83
C TRP A 232 -4.37 1.09 -12.90
N GLU A 233 -5.16 0.71 -11.90
CA GLU A 233 -4.76 -0.35 -10.98
C GLU A 233 -4.98 -1.74 -11.62
N PRO A 234 -4.13 -2.72 -11.33
CA PRO A 234 -4.22 -4.03 -11.99
C PRO A 234 -5.55 -4.70 -11.65
N ARG A 235 -6.30 -5.10 -12.67
CA ARG A 235 -7.59 -5.78 -12.47
C ARG A 235 -7.46 -7.02 -11.58
N LEU A 236 -6.34 -7.73 -11.69
CA LEU A 236 -6.03 -8.88 -10.84
C LEU A 236 -6.03 -8.55 -9.34
N ALA A 237 -5.76 -7.29 -8.98
CA ALA A 237 -5.76 -6.83 -7.59
C ALA A 237 -7.11 -6.26 -7.12
N LEU A 238 -8.12 -6.20 -8.01
CA LEU A 238 -9.45 -5.64 -7.73
C LEU A 238 -10.55 -6.68 -7.78
N ASP A 239 -10.50 -7.59 -8.77
CA ASP A 239 -11.60 -8.47 -9.16
C ASP A 239 -11.72 -9.66 -8.22
N GLY A 240 -12.70 -9.61 -7.31
CA GLY A 240 -13.03 -10.69 -6.37
C GLY A 240 -14.07 -11.68 -6.88
N GLY A 241 -14.46 -11.60 -8.17
CA GLY A 241 -15.47 -12.48 -8.77
C GLY A 241 -16.89 -11.92 -8.68
N HIS A 242 -17.88 -12.80 -8.76
CA HIS A 242 -19.28 -12.42 -8.88
C HIS A 242 -19.78 -11.51 -7.75
N ASP A 243 -19.53 -11.87 -6.50
CA ASP A 243 -19.93 -11.13 -5.31
C ASP A 243 -18.72 -10.57 -4.52
N GLY A 244 -17.51 -10.68 -5.10
CA GLY A 244 -16.28 -10.22 -4.47
C GLY A 244 -15.68 -11.19 -3.45
N LEU A 245 -16.22 -12.38 -3.26
CA LEU A 245 -15.77 -13.33 -2.23
C LEU A 245 -15.15 -14.63 -2.77
N ASP A 246 -14.98 -14.78 -4.07
CA ASP A 246 -14.50 -16.03 -4.65
C ASP A 246 -13.13 -16.43 -4.11
N LEU A 247 -12.19 -15.49 -4.05
CA LEU A 247 -10.85 -15.73 -3.51
C LEU A 247 -10.84 -15.92 -1.99
N VAL A 248 -11.69 -15.19 -1.29
CA VAL A 248 -11.86 -15.32 0.17
C VAL A 248 -12.37 -16.71 0.53
N ARG A 249 -13.41 -17.20 -0.16
CA ARG A 249 -13.93 -18.57 0.04
C ARG A 249 -12.86 -19.61 -0.24
N ALA A 250 -12.11 -19.46 -1.34
CA ALA A 250 -11.04 -20.37 -1.69
C ALA A 250 -9.90 -20.37 -0.65
N LEU A 251 -9.51 -19.21 -0.12
CA LEU A 251 -8.53 -19.10 0.95
C LEU A 251 -9.02 -19.78 2.24
N LEU A 252 -10.26 -19.50 2.64
CA LEU A 252 -10.84 -20.02 3.87
C LEU A 252 -11.09 -21.53 3.80
N ALA A 253 -11.36 -22.11 2.62
CA ALA A 253 -11.45 -23.56 2.45
C ALA A 253 -10.14 -24.28 2.81
N ASP A 254 -8.99 -23.64 2.60
CA ASP A 254 -7.66 -24.15 2.93
C ASP A 254 -7.21 -23.79 4.37
N ALA A 255 -7.93 -22.91 5.06
CA ALA A 255 -7.47 -22.33 6.33
C ALA A 255 -7.19 -23.40 7.40
N ARG A 256 -8.03 -24.43 7.54
CA ARG A 256 -7.83 -25.53 8.53
C ARG A 256 -6.54 -26.32 8.30
N ARG A 257 -6.09 -26.43 7.08
CA ARG A 257 -4.82 -27.08 6.73
C ARG A 257 -3.64 -26.13 6.93
N ALA A 258 -3.86 -24.87 6.63
CA ALA A 258 -2.82 -23.86 6.49
C ALA A 258 -2.54 -23.07 7.78
N VAL A 259 -3.46 -23.09 8.73
CA VAL A 259 -3.33 -22.41 10.03
C VAL A 259 -3.37 -23.46 11.13
N ARG A 260 -2.47 -23.34 12.11
CA ARG A 260 -2.42 -24.27 13.23
C ARG A 260 -3.60 -24.05 14.19
N PRO A 261 -3.98 -25.05 15.00
CA PRO A 261 -4.94 -24.85 16.09
C PRO A 261 -4.54 -23.67 16.97
N GLY A 262 -5.50 -22.80 17.31
CA GLY A 262 -5.27 -21.55 18.03
C GLY A 262 -4.55 -20.47 17.23
N GLY A 263 -4.38 -20.64 15.93
CA GLY A 263 -3.93 -19.61 15.00
C GLY A 263 -5.09 -18.78 14.44
N SER A 264 -4.78 -17.73 13.69
CA SER A 264 -5.79 -16.80 13.22
C SER A 264 -5.66 -16.51 11.72
N VAL A 265 -6.79 -16.14 11.09
CA VAL A 265 -6.85 -15.54 9.76
C VAL A 265 -7.40 -14.13 9.90
N LEU A 266 -6.73 -13.14 9.31
CA LEU A 266 -7.21 -11.76 9.18
C LEU A 266 -7.46 -11.43 7.71
N LEU A 267 -8.66 -10.96 7.42
CA LEU A 267 -9.09 -10.58 6.07
C LEU A 267 -9.54 -9.13 6.06
N GLU A 268 -9.01 -8.32 5.15
CA GLU A 268 -9.62 -7.03 4.82
C GLU A 268 -10.76 -7.26 3.84
N LEU A 269 -11.94 -6.66 4.11
CA LEU A 269 -13.17 -6.84 3.35
C LEU A 269 -14.02 -5.56 3.37
N ASP A 270 -14.94 -5.44 2.42
CA ASP A 270 -16.04 -4.48 2.50
C ASP A 270 -17.00 -4.87 3.64
N PRO A 271 -17.64 -3.89 4.31
CA PRO A 271 -18.59 -4.16 5.41
C PRO A 271 -19.67 -5.18 5.06
N GLU A 272 -20.22 -5.12 3.84
CA GLU A 272 -21.28 -6.03 3.36
C GLU A 272 -20.81 -7.50 3.26
N GLN A 273 -19.51 -7.72 3.15
CA GLN A 273 -18.89 -9.05 2.98
C GLN A 273 -18.54 -9.74 4.29
N MET A 274 -18.55 -9.03 5.41
CA MET A 274 -18.17 -9.58 6.72
C MET A 274 -19.02 -10.79 7.11
N GLN A 275 -20.35 -10.66 7.01
CA GLN A 275 -21.26 -11.74 7.40
C GLN A 275 -21.18 -12.95 6.48
N PRO A 276 -21.19 -12.83 5.14
CA PRO A 276 -20.99 -13.98 4.25
C PRO A 276 -19.63 -14.68 4.46
N ALA A 277 -18.54 -13.95 4.69
CA ALA A 277 -17.23 -14.54 4.92
C ALA A 277 -17.15 -15.34 6.24
N ARG A 278 -17.80 -14.88 7.31
CA ARG A 278 -17.87 -15.59 8.61
C ARG A 278 -18.48 -16.98 8.50
N THR A 279 -19.44 -17.17 7.60
CA THR A 279 -20.16 -18.45 7.47
C THR A 279 -19.34 -19.54 6.79
N VAL A 280 -18.20 -19.20 6.18
CA VAL A 280 -17.32 -20.20 5.51
C VAL A 280 -16.64 -21.13 6.51
N ILE A 281 -16.28 -20.62 7.71
CA ILE A 281 -15.73 -21.43 8.82
C ILE A 281 -16.61 -21.20 10.06
N PRO A 282 -17.74 -21.90 10.19
CA PRO A 282 -18.77 -21.57 11.17
C PRO A 282 -18.37 -21.85 12.62
N ASP A 283 -17.38 -22.68 12.86
CA ASP A 283 -16.83 -23.04 14.19
C ASP A 283 -15.61 -22.19 14.60
N ALA A 284 -15.12 -21.30 13.75
CA ALA A 284 -14.11 -20.33 14.13
C ALA A 284 -14.73 -19.20 14.99
N GLU A 285 -14.05 -18.83 16.09
CA GLU A 285 -14.41 -17.60 16.79
C GLU A 285 -14.14 -16.42 15.86
N SER A 286 -15.13 -15.55 15.67
CA SER A 286 -15.00 -14.44 14.73
C SER A 286 -15.19 -13.09 15.40
N ARG A 287 -14.36 -12.12 15.00
CA ARG A 287 -14.45 -10.69 15.40
C ARG A 287 -14.34 -9.81 14.18
N VAL A 288 -15.10 -8.71 14.19
CA VAL A 288 -14.98 -7.64 13.20
C VAL A 288 -14.30 -6.46 13.86
N ILE A 289 -13.26 -5.95 13.21
CA ILE A 289 -12.47 -4.81 13.64
C ILE A 289 -12.80 -3.64 12.72
N ARG A 290 -13.05 -2.48 13.32
CA ARG A 290 -13.36 -1.24 12.60
C ARG A 290 -12.11 -0.44 12.33
N ASP A 291 -12.10 0.23 11.19
CA ASP A 291 -11.08 1.21 10.85
C ASP A 291 -11.28 2.56 11.60
N LEU A 292 -10.39 3.50 11.39
CA LEU A 292 -10.45 4.83 12.04
C LEU A 292 -11.67 5.65 11.63
N ALA A 293 -12.32 5.34 10.49
CA ALA A 293 -13.58 5.93 10.08
C ALA A 293 -14.80 5.27 10.73
N GLY A 294 -14.60 4.22 11.54
CA GLY A 294 -15.65 3.47 12.23
C GLY A 294 -16.36 2.44 11.34
N LEU A 295 -15.84 2.17 10.15
CA LEU A 295 -16.38 1.16 9.23
C LEU A 295 -15.80 -0.22 9.55
N ASP A 296 -16.61 -1.25 9.44
CA ASP A 296 -16.15 -2.64 9.54
C ASP A 296 -15.13 -2.90 8.43
N ARG A 297 -13.90 -3.30 8.80
CA ARG A 297 -12.78 -3.38 7.85
C ARG A 297 -12.04 -4.71 7.88
N VAL A 298 -11.80 -5.28 9.05
CA VAL A 298 -11.05 -6.52 9.18
C VAL A 298 -11.90 -7.58 9.84
N LEU A 299 -12.03 -8.73 9.18
CA LEU A 299 -12.58 -9.94 9.76
C LEU A 299 -11.44 -10.77 10.34
N ARG A 300 -11.47 -11.03 11.64
CA ARG A 300 -10.61 -11.98 12.33
C ARG A 300 -11.36 -13.28 12.55
N LEU A 301 -10.72 -14.40 12.20
CA LEU A 301 -11.19 -15.76 12.45
C LEU A 301 -10.11 -16.49 13.26
N ASP A 302 -10.43 -16.87 14.49
CA ASP A 302 -9.56 -17.67 15.36
C ASP A 302 -9.96 -19.15 15.21
N LEU A 303 -9.03 -19.98 14.74
CA LEU A 303 -9.28 -21.40 14.47
C LEU A 303 -9.16 -22.24 15.75
N PRO A 304 -10.07 -23.21 15.98
CA PRO A 304 -10.06 -24.08 17.15
C PRO A 304 -8.82 -24.98 17.23
#